data_50ec678ffab2445f3a59ad406b872340
#
_entry.id   50ec678ffab2445f3a59ad406b872340
#
_cell.length_a   1.000
_cell.length_b   1.000
_cell.length_c   1.000
_cell.angle_alpha   90.00
_cell.angle_beta   90.00
_cell.angle_gamma   90.00
#
_symmetry.space_group_name_H-M   'P 1'
#
loop_
_entity.id
_entity.type
_entity.pdbx_description
1 polymer ?
#
loop_
_entity_poly.entity_id
_entity_poly.type
_entity_poly.pdbx_seq_one_letter_code
_entity_poly.pdbx_strand_id
1 'polypeptide(L)'
;MSLALAIERLAVGCYMPKSVADDTRKAKDILDRILSSATRELPECLRRALASEPASDTIAFINTLHFDVTINTEWPRDEIARSLAIQLLRGLWRTLDDPDTIRFKDRAEMLGRFFLDLAQGTAFTRSWHGCFAGLRLLLTSGIVRTLIVDEPLVAGEALARLRPADLQKVTALLS
;
A
#
# COMPACT_ATOMS: atom_id res chain seq x y z
N MET A 1 6.81 -16.61 1.45
CA MET A 1 6.20 -15.35 1.94
C MET A 1 4.91 -15.11 1.18
N SER A 2 3.88 -14.57 1.82
CA SER A 2 2.60 -14.28 1.15
C SER A 2 2.57 -12.80 0.75
N LEU A 3 2.06 -12.52 -0.44
CA LEU A 3 1.78 -11.15 -0.85
C LEU A 3 0.80 -10.52 0.16
N ALA A 4 1.16 -9.38 0.73
CA ALA A 4 0.30 -8.62 1.63
C ALA A 4 -0.08 -7.29 0.97
N LEU A 5 -1.37 -6.97 0.98
CA LEU A 5 -1.91 -5.71 0.52
C LEU A 5 -2.47 -4.93 1.71
N ALA A 6 -2.00 -3.71 1.92
CA ALA A 6 -2.58 -2.78 2.87
C ALA A 6 -3.23 -1.61 2.11
N ILE A 7 -4.48 -1.34 2.41
CA ILE A 7 -5.22 -0.20 1.87
C ILE A 7 -5.49 0.76 3.02
N GLU A 8 -4.80 1.89 3.05
CA GLU A 8 -4.98 2.89 4.12
C GLU A 8 -6.29 3.66 3.99
N ARG A 9 -6.73 3.90 2.75
CA ARG A 9 -7.95 4.66 2.48
C ARG A 9 -8.64 4.16 1.21
N LEU A 10 -9.94 3.89 1.32
CA LEU A 10 -10.81 3.60 0.19
C LEU A 10 -11.85 4.74 0.07
N ALA A 11 -11.83 5.47 -1.05
CA ALA A 11 -12.84 6.46 -1.39
C ALA A 11 -13.67 5.93 -2.57
N VAL A 12 -14.99 5.90 -2.40
CA VAL A 12 -15.92 5.40 -3.42
C VAL A 12 -16.81 6.53 -3.89
N GLY A 13 -16.74 6.85 -5.18
CA GLY A 13 -17.69 7.74 -5.87
C GLY A 13 -18.70 6.90 -6.64
N CYS A 14 -19.99 7.18 -6.48
CA CYS A 14 -21.04 6.48 -7.21
C CYS A 14 -21.75 7.39 -8.20
N TYR A 15 -21.82 6.96 -9.45
CA TYR A 15 -22.65 7.58 -10.48
C TYR A 15 -23.91 6.73 -10.65
N MET A 16 -25.06 7.34 -10.43
CA MET A 16 -26.36 6.65 -10.54
C MET A 16 -27.20 7.31 -11.64
N PRO A 17 -28.04 6.53 -12.37
CA PRO A 17 -29.05 7.10 -13.27
C PRO A 17 -29.98 8.04 -12.50
N LYS A 18 -30.45 9.14 -13.14
CA LYS A 18 -31.36 10.10 -12.50
C LYS A 18 -32.59 9.43 -11.87
N SER A 19 -33.15 8.44 -12.52
CA SER A 19 -34.32 7.69 -12.01
C SER A 19 -34.07 6.96 -10.68
N VAL A 20 -32.81 6.69 -10.34
CA VAL A 20 -32.40 6.08 -9.06
C VAL A 20 -31.95 7.16 -8.09
N ALA A 21 -31.28 8.19 -8.56
CA ALA A 21 -30.80 9.30 -7.73
C ALA A 21 -31.94 10.15 -7.16
N ASP A 22 -33.07 10.25 -7.88
CA ASP A 22 -34.27 10.97 -7.45
C ASP A 22 -35.00 10.22 -6.29
N ASP A 23 -34.79 8.91 -6.13
CA ASP A 23 -35.23 8.13 -4.98
C ASP A 23 -34.09 8.00 -3.96
N THR A 24 -33.98 8.97 -3.05
CA THR A 24 -32.94 9.06 -2.03
C THR A 24 -32.83 7.78 -1.17
N ARG A 25 -33.97 7.13 -0.89
CA ARG A 25 -33.98 5.91 -0.08
C ARG A 25 -33.35 4.74 -0.83
N LYS A 26 -33.76 4.55 -2.08
CA LYS A 26 -33.20 3.51 -2.97
C LYS A 26 -31.70 3.73 -3.23
N ALA A 27 -31.30 4.97 -3.48
CA ALA A 27 -29.90 5.33 -3.68
C ALA A 27 -29.06 5.01 -2.44
N LYS A 28 -29.55 5.33 -1.23
CA LYS A 28 -28.90 5.01 0.03
C LYS A 28 -28.76 3.50 0.24
N ASP A 29 -29.84 2.72 0.02
CA ASP A 29 -29.82 1.26 0.18
C ASP A 29 -28.80 0.59 -0.76
N ILE A 30 -28.67 1.10 -1.99
CA ILE A 30 -27.67 0.64 -2.95
C ILE A 30 -26.25 0.95 -2.46
N LEU A 31 -25.99 2.18 -2.02
CA LEU A 31 -24.70 2.59 -1.48
C LEU A 31 -24.30 1.76 -0.26
N ASP A 32 -25.21 1.59 0.70
CA ASP A 32 -24.98 0.79 1.91
C ASP A 32 -24.68 -0.67 1.56
N ARG A 33 -25.32 -1.22 0.54
CA ARG A 33 -25.02 -2.57 0.04
C ARG A 33 -23.60 -2.66 -0.55
N ILE A 34 -23.23 -1.72 -1.40
CA ILE A 34 -21.90 -1.68 -2.03
C ILE A 34 -20.81 -1.51 -0.97
N LEU A 35 -20.97 -0.55 -0.05
CA LEU A 35 -20.03 -0.29 1.01
C LEU A 35 -19.89 -1.48 1.96
N SER A 36 -20.99 -2.10 2.34
CA SER A 36 -20.95 -3.30 3.20
C SER A 36 -20.28 -4.49 2.52
N SER A 37 -20.46 -4.67 1.21
CA SER A 37 -19.76 -5.70 0.44
C SER A 37 -18.27 -5.38 0.33
N ALA A 38 -17.91 -4.11 0.08
CA ALA A 38 -16.52 -3.68 0.00
C ALA A 38 -15.78 -3.88 1.34
N THR A 39 -16.40 -3.53 2.46
CA THR A 39 -15.73 -3.64 3.77
C THR A 39 -15.67 -5.06 4.31
N ARG A 40 -16.68 -5.88 4.02
CA ARG A 40 -16.82 -7.20 4.63
C ARG A 40 -16.24 -8.33 3.80
N GLU A 41 -16.47 -8.32 2.49
CA GLU A 41 -16.17 -9.46 1.62
C GLU A 41 -14.98 -9.22 0.70
N LEU A 42 -14.73 -7.96 0.30
CA LEU A 42 -13.62 -7.60 -0.56
C LEU A 42 -12.25 -8.05 -0.03
N PRO A 43 -11.91 -7.89 1.27
CA PRO A 43 -10.62 -8.33 1.79
C PRO A 43 -10.36 -9.82 1.57
N GLU A 44 -11.38 -10.65 1.77
CA GLU A 44 -11.25 -12.10 1.58
C GLU A 44 -11.16 -12.48 0.09
N CYS A 45 -11.90 -11.81 -0.78
CA CYS A 45 -11.79 -11.99 -2.23
C CYS A 45 -10.39 -11.60 -2.74
N LEU A 46 -9.86 -10.47 -2.26
CA LEU A 46 -8.50 -10.03 -2.59
C LEU A 46 -7.45 -11.02 -2.06
N ARG A 47 -7.57 -11.45 -0.81
CA ARG A 47 -6.65 -12.42 -0.21
C ARG A 47 -6.58 -13.71 -1.02
N ARG A 48 -7.72 -14.25 -1.47
CA ARG A 48 -7.76 -15.46 -2.31
C ARG A 48 -7.12 -15.24 -3.67
N ALA A 49 -7.41 -14.12 -4.30
CA ALA A 49 -6.84 -13.80 -5.61
C ALA A 49 -5.31 -13.61 -5.53
N LEU A 50 -4.83 -12.92 -4.49
CA LEU A 50 -3.39 -12.71 -4.27
C LEU A 50 -2.66 -13.98 -3.82
N ALA A 51 -3.34 -14.92 -3.17
CA ALA A 51 -2.74 -16.19 -2.76
C ALA A 51 -2.35 -17.09 -3.94
N SER A 52 -2.92 -16.87 -5.12
CA SER A 52 -2.57 -17.60 -6.36
C SER A 52 -1.34 -17.03 -7.07
N GLU A 53 -0.87 -15.87 -6.67
CA GLU A 53 0.31 -15.23 -7.27
C GLU A 53 1.61 -15.77 -6.68
N PRO A 54 2.70 -15.84 -7.47
CA PRO A 54 3.99 -16.27 -6.98
C PRO A 54 4.48 -15.34 -5.87
N ALA A 55 5.03 -15.93 -4.81
CA ALA A 55 5.60 -15.16 -3.72
C ALA A 55 6.72 -14.24 -4.24
N SER A 56 6.61 -12.96 -3.98
CA SER A 56 7.61 -11.95 -4.31
C SER A 56 7.96 -11.18 -3.05
N ASP A 57 9.25 -10.89 -2.86
CA ASP A 57 9.73 -10.01 -1.79
C ASP A 57 9.63 -8.53 -2.20
N THR A 58 9.24 -8.26 -3.44
CA THR A 58 9.09 -6.91 -3.98
C THR A 58 8.03 -6.12 -3.21
N ILE A 59 8.42 -4.94 -2.76
CA ILE A 59 7.55 -3.98 -2.12
C ILE A 59 7.25 -2.87 -3.14
N ALA A 60 5.99 -2.71 -3.49
CA ALA A 60 5.54 -1.61 -4.33
C ALA A 60 4.71 -0.62 -3.54
N PHE A 61 4.95 0.66 -3.77
CA PHE A 61 4.19 1.73 -3.16
C PHE A 61 3.33 2.42 -4.22
N ILE A 62 2.02 2.37 -4.03
CA ILE A 62 1.03 3.01 -4.88
C ILE A 62 0.36 4.10 -4.05
N ASN A 63 0.60 5.36 -4.41
CA ASN A 63 0.02 6.50 -3.70
C ASN A 63 -1.49 6.61 -3.92
N THR A 64 -1.93 6.39 -5.17
CA THR A 64 -3.35 6.46 -5.53
C THR A 64 -3.65 5.45 -6.61
N LEU A 65 -4.69 4.66 -6.39
CA LEU A 65 -5.21 3.71 -7.36
C LEU A 65 -6.61 4.15 -7.77
N HIS A 66 -6.79 4.44 -9.06
CA HIS A 66 -8.09 4.73 -9.63
C HIS A 66 -8.58 3.55 -10.46
N PHE A 67 -9.81 3.16 -10.27
CA PHE A 67 -10.48 2.16 -11.09
C PHE A 67 -11.97 2.43 -11.16
N ASP A 68 -12.56 2.17 -12.31
CA ASP A 68 -13.98 2.30 -12.55
C ASP A 68 -14.64 0.92 -12.54
N VAL A 69 -15.76 0.82 -11.84
CA VAL A 69 -16.53 -0.43 -11.73
C VAL A 69 -17.96 -0.15 -12.10
N THR A 70 -18.49 -0.93 -13.05
CA THR A 70 -19.91 -0.99 -13.28
C THR A 70 -20.52 -2.14 -12.48
N ILE A 71 -21.45 -1.83 -11.59
CA ILE A 71 -22.10 -2.79 -10.70
C ILE A 71 -23.57 -2.88 -11.06
N ASN A 72 -24.05 -4.10 -11.31
CA ASN A 72 -25.48 -4.34 -11.35
C ASN A 72 -26.02 -4.33 -9.92
N THR A 73 -26.94 -3.42 -9.64
CA THR A 73 -27.52 -3.22 -8.30
C THR A 73 -28.40 -4.38 -7.83
N GLU A 74 -28.76 -5.28 -8.73
CA GLU A 74 -29.54 -6.49 -8.44
C GLU A 74 -28.67 -7.68 -8.04
N TRP A 75 -27.34 -7.57 -8.22
CA TRP A 75 -26.42 -8.63 -7.84
C TRP A 75 -26.42 -8.89 -6.34
N PRO A 76 -26.25 -10.16 -5.93
CA PRO A 76 -25.99 -10.51 -4.55
C PRO A 76 -24.67 -9.90 -4.07
N ARG A 77 -24.50 -9.79 -2.74
CA ARG A 77 -23.35 -9.10 -2.13
C ARG A 77 -22.01 -9.72 -2.50
N ASP A 78 -21.94 -11.03 -2.58
CA ASP A 78 -20.73 -11.78 -2.94
C ASP A 78 -20.32 -11.54 -4.40
N GLU A 79 -21.26 -11.36 -5.32
CA GLU A 79 -20.97 -11.00 -6.70
C GLU A 79 -20.46 -9.56 -6.83
N ILE A 80 -21.06 -8.63 -6.07
CA ILE A 80 -20.57 -7.24 -6.00
C ILE A 80 -19.13 -7.23 -5.49
N ALA A 81 -18.84 -7.94 -4.38
CA ALA A 81 -17.51 -8.00 -3.80
C ALA A 81 -16.49 -8.63 -4.75
N ARG A 82 -16.88 -9.70 -5.43
CA ARG A 82 -16.03 -10.37 -6.43
C ARG A 82 -15.74 -9.47 -7.62
N SER A 83 -16.73 -8.76 -8.15
CA SER A 83 -16.54 -7.81 -9.23
C SER A 83 -15.61 -6.67 -8.83
N LEU A 84 -15.79 -6.09 -7.64
CA LEU A 84 -14.91 -5.08 -7.07
C LEU A 84 -13.48 -5.59 -6.93
N ALA A 85 -13.30 -6.81 -6.39
CA ALA A 85 -11.99 -7.42 -6.23
C ALA A 85 -11.26 -7.61 -7.57
N ILE A 86 -11.94 -8.10 -8.58
CA ILE A 86 -11.38 -8.31 -9.92
C ILE A 86 -10.94 -6.97 -10.54
N GLN A 87 -11.77 -5.94 -10.45
CA GLN A 87 -11.44 -4.63 -11.02
C GLN A 87 -10.30 -3.94 -10.25
N LEU A 88 -10.31 -4.04 -8.93
CA LEU A 88 -9.23 -3.52 -8.09
C LEU A 88 -7.90 -4.21 -8.44
N LEU A 89 -7.90 -5.53 -8.58
CA LEU A 89 -6.70 -6.29 -8.98
C LEU A 89 -6.21 -5.90 -10.37
N ARG A 90 -7.11 -5.75 -11.34
CA ARG A 90 -6.74 -5.28 -12.67
C ARG A 90 -6.11 -3.89 -12.65
N GLY A 91 -6.68 -2.98 -11.85
CA GLY A 91 -6.13 -1.65 -11.63
C GLY A 91 -4.75 -1.72 -10.96
N LEU A 92 -4.63 -2.56 -9.94
CA LEU A 92 -3.37 -2.80 -9.21
C LEU A 92 -2.26 -3.28 -10.15
N TRP A 93 -2.51 -4.31 -10.96
CA TRP A 93 -1.54 -4.83 -11.90
C TRP A 93 -1.10 -3.80 -12.94
N ARG A 94 -2.05 -3.04 -13.51
CA ARG A 94 -1.70 -1.95 -14.43
C ARG A 94 -0.82 -0.89 -13.77
N THR A 95 -1.12 -0.53 -12.53
CA THR A 95 -0.32 0.45 -11.79
C THR A 95 1.03 -0.12 -11.39
N LEU A 96 1.09 -1.41 -11.07
CA LEU A 96 2.37 -2.09 -10.81
C LEU A 96 3.25 -2.15 -12.06
N ASP A 97 2.71 -2.18 -13.26
CA ASP A 97 3.47 -2.15 -14.51
C ASP A 97 3.91 -0.72 -14.90
N ASP A 98 3.38 0.30 -14.24
CA ASP A 98 3.73 1.70 -14.46
C ASP A 98 5.20 1.96 -14.05
N PRO A 99 6.04 2.54 -14.94
CA PRO A 99 7.42 2.87 -14.62
C PRO A 99 7.55 3.90 -13.49
N ASP A 100 6.54 4.72 -13.25
CA ASP A 100 6.54 5.73 -12.18
C ASP A 100 6.18 5.14 -10.80
N THR A 101 5.77 3.87 -10.75
CA THR A 101 5.50 3.19 -9.49
C THR A 101 6.81 2.92 -8.74
N ILE A 102 6.86 3.39 -7.49
CA ILE A 102 8.02 3.17 -6.63
C ILE A 102 8.05 1.72 -6.17
N ARG A 103 9.15 1.05 -6.47
CA ARG A 103 9.37 -0.36 -6.14
C ARG A 103 10.69 -0.52 -5.40
N PHE A 104 10.67 -1.44 -4.47
CA PHE A 104 11.84 -1.95 -3.77
C PHE A 104 11.90 -3.46 -4.02
N LYS A 105 13.07 -3.96 -4.34
CA LYS A 105 13.29 -5.39 -4.57
C LYS A 105 12.88 -6.22 -3.35
N ASP A 106 13.16 -5.67 -2.17
CA ASP A 106 12.87 -6.29 -0.89
C ASP A 106 12.88 -5.26 0.25
N ARG A 107 12.66 -5.73 1.48
CA ARG A 107 12.65 -4.92 2.70
C ARG A 107 14.01 -4.26 2.97
N ALA A 108 15.12 -4.91 2.64
CA ALA A 108 16.46 -4.37 2.86
C ALA A 108 16.73 -3.17 1.96
N GLU A 109 16.33 -3.22 0.67
CA GLU A 109 16.44 -2.07 -0.22
C GLU A 109 15.58 -0.89 0.25
N MET A 110 14.34 -1.17 0.68
CA MET A 110 13.46 -0.14 1.23
C MET A 110 14.08 0.52 2.47
N LEU A 111 14.62 -0.27 3.38
CA LEU A 111 15.26 0.22 4.60
C LEU A 111 16.54 1.01 4.29
N GLY A 112 17.37 0.53 3.36
CA GLY A 112 18.56 1.24 2.89
C GLY A 112 18.23 2.61 2.30
N ARG A 113 17.16 2.69 1.52
CA ARG A 113 16.66 3.96 0.98
C ARG A 113 16.18 4.89 2.09
N PHE A 114 15.45 4.35 3.07
CA PHE A 114 15.00 5.12 4.22
C PHE A 114 16.18 5.71 5.02
N PHE A 115 17.23 4.94 5.28
CA PHE A 115 18.42 5.43 5.94
C PHE A 115 19.10 6.57 5.18
N LEU A 116 19.17 6.49 3.85
CA LEU A 116 19.72 7.55 3.02
C LEU A 116 18.85 8.81 3.05
N ASP A 117 17.54 8.66 2.96
CA ASP A 117 16.62 9.78 3.03
C ASP A 117 16.60 10.41 4.44
N LEU A 118 16.85 9.63 5.51
CA LEU A 118 17.11 10.15 6.87
C LEU A 118 18.38 11.01 6.92
N ALA A 119 19.48 10.53 6.32
CA ALA A 119 20.72 11.27 6.28
C ALA A 119 20.60 12.57 5.47
N GLN A 120 19.65 12.67 4.55
CA GLN A 120 19.33 13.86 3.77
C GLN A 120 18.26 14.75 4.42
N GLY A 121 17.64 14.32 5.52
CA GLY A 121 16.54 15.03 6.17
C GLY A 121 15.21 14.95 5.41
N THR A 122 15.07 14.07 4.41
CA THR A 122 13.92 13.97 3.52
C THR A 122 13.02 12.75 3.80
N ALA A 123 13.41 11.86 4.72
CA ALA A 123 12.72 10.58 4.95
C ALA A 123 11.21 10.74 5.18
N PHE A 124 10.81 11.67 6.04
CA PHE A 124 9.40 11.86 6.42
C PHE A 124 8.62 12.78 5.47
N THR A 125 9.24 13.25 4.39
CA THR A 125 8.55 13.96 3.29
C THR A 125 8.15 13.00 2.17
N ARG A 126 8.66 11.76 2.20
CA ARG A 126 8.40 10.75 1.19
C ARG A 126 7.21 9.88 1.61
N SER A 127 6.16 9.87 0.79
CA SER A 127 4.93 9.09 1.06
C SER A 127 5.18 7.59 1.21
N TRP A 128 6.15 7.03 0.48
CA TRP A 128 6.50 5.60 0.56
C TRP A 128 7.21 5.15 1.84
N HIS A 129 7.55 6.11 2.70
CA HIS A 129 8.07 5.81 4.03
C HIS A 129 7.00 5.89 5.13
N GLY A 130 5.71 5.88 4.77
CA GLY A 130 4.59 5.94 5.71
C GLY A 130 4.64 4.88 6.81
N CYS A 131 5.15 3.67 6.51
CA CYS A 131 5.31 2.61 7.50
C CYS A 131 6.30 2.97 8.64
N PHE A 132 7.15 3.97 8.47
CA PHE A 132 8.08 4.49 9.48
C PHE A 132 7.56 5.75 10.18
N ALA A 133 6.34 6.20 9.89
CA ALA A 133 5.79 7.46 10.44
C ALA A 133 5.79 7.52 11.97
N GLY A 134 5.61 6.36 12.64
CA GLY A 134 5.67 6.25 14.11
C GLY A 134 7.02 6.62 14.71
N LEU A 135 8.10 6.56 13.93
CA LEU A 135 9.45 6.89 14.38
C LEU A 135 9.77 8.40 14.30
N ARG A 136 8.89 9.21 13.71
CA ARG A 136 9.13 10.63 13.43
C ARG A 136 9.45 11.47 14.68
N LEU A 137 9.01 11.02 15.85
CA LEU A 137 9.24 11.73 17.12
C LEU A 137 10.59 11.42 17.76
N LEU A 138 11.33 10.44 17.24
CA LEU A 138 12.64 10.08 17.72
C LEU A 138 13.73 10.95 17.08
N LEU A 139 14.85 11.11 17.77
CA LEU A 139 16.07 11.64 17.18
C LEU A 139 16.55 10.71 16.05
N THR A 140 17.18 11.25 15.04
CA THR A 140 17.63 10.49 13.86
C THR A 140 18.50 9.29 14.24
N SER A 141 19.44 9.47 15.20
CA SER A 141 20.22 8.36 15.72
C SER A 141 19.37 7.29 16.43
N GLY A 142 18.34 7.70 17.15
CA GLY A 142 17.38 6.82 17.79
C GLY A 142 16.59 5.98 16.77
N ILE A 143 16.16 6.61 15.66
CA ILE A 143 15.45 5.92 14.58
C ILE A 143 16.33 4.80 14.00
N VAL A 144 17.58 5.12 13.63
CA VAL A 144 18.52 4.15 13.05
C VAL A 144 18.79 3.00 14.03
N ARG A 145 19.05 3.30 15.31
CA ARG A 145 19.25 2.28 16.35
C ARG A 145 18.02 1.39 16.54
N THR A 146 16.83 1.98 16.60
CA THR A 146 15.57 1.22 16.73
C THR A 146 15.43 0.23 15.59
N LEU A 147 15.60 0.67 14.34
CA LEU A 147 15.45 -0.21 13.17
C LEU A 147 16.53 -1.30 13.09
N ILE A 148 17.77 -1.01 13.54
CA ILE A 148 18.81 -2.04 13.63
C ILE A 148 18.47 -3.09 14.69
N VAL A 149 17.86 -2.69 15.79
CA VAL A 149 17.47 -3.61 16.86
C VAL A 149 16.23 -4.43 16.50
N ASP A 150 15.24 -3.78 15.87
CA ASP A 150 13.98 -4.43 15.52
C ASP A 150 14.12 -5.41 14.34
N GLU A 151 14.94 -5.07 13.35
CA GLU A 151 15.13 -5.87 12.13
C GLU A 151 16.64 -6.08 11.83
N PRO A 152 17.43 -6.74 12.72
CA PRO A 152 18.90 -6.73 12.64
C PRO A 152 19.46 -7.35 11.35
N LEU A 153 18.84 -8.43 10.85
CA LEU A 153 19.27 -9.07 9.61
C LEU A 153 18.98 -8.20 8.40
N VAL A 154 17.79 -7.62 8.34
CA VAL A 154 17.37 -6.72 7.25
C VAL A 154 18.20 -5.44 7.26
N ALA A 155 18.42 -4.85 8.43
CA ALA A 155 19.24 -3.65 8.58
C ALA A 155 20.70 -3.92 8.21
N GLY A 156 21.25 -5.06 8.62
CA GLY A 156 22.60 -5.48 8.23
C GLY A 156 22.73 -5.62 6.71
N GLU A 157 21.79 -6.25 6.07
CA GLU A 157 21.75 -6.40 4.60
C GLU A 157 21.54 -5.05 3.90
N ALA A 158 20.66 -4.20 4.43
CA ALA A 158 20.45 -2.85 3.92
C ALA A 158 21.75 -2.03 3.92
N LEU A 159 22.45 -2.03 5.04
CA LEU A 159 23.73 -1.32 5.18
C LEU A 159 24.83 -1.91 4.27
N ALA A 160 24.89 -3.23 4.16
CA ALA A 160 25.87 -3.92 3.30
C ALA A 160 25.70 -3.61 1.80
N ARG A 161 24.48 -3.30 1.37
CA ARG A 161 24.18 -2.92 -0.02
C ARG A 161 24.45 -1.46 -0.34
N LEU A 162 24.70 -0.61 0.66
CA LEU A 162 24.99 0.81 0.44
C LEU A 162 26.40 0.98 -0.15
N ARG A 163 26.57 1.98 -1.01
CA ARG A 163 27.90 2.40 -1.47
C ARG A 163 28.69 2.97 -0.29
N PRO A 164 30.03 2.86 -0.28
CA PRO A 164 30.87 3.34 0.84
C PRO A 164 30.57 4.79 1.27
N ALA A 165 30.39 5.69 0.30
CA ALA A 165 30.09 7.10 0.59
C ALA A 165 28.72 7.29 1.24
N ASP A 166 27.74 6.46 0.88
CA ASP A 166 26.39 6.51 1.45
C ASP A 166 26.34 5.85 2.83
N LEU A 167 27.09 4.78 3.03
CA LEU A 167 27.28 4.15 4.34
C LEU A 167 27.90 5.13 5.34
N GLN A 168 28.91 5.92 4.92
CA GLN A 168 29.47 6.95 5.78
C GLN A 168 28.45 7.98 6.25
N LYS A 169 27.53 8.41 5.36
CA LYS A 169 26.46 9.34 5.75
C LYS A 169 25.52 8.74 6.79
N VAL A 170 25.17 7.46 6.62
CA VAL A 170 24.27 6.76 7.56
C VAL A 170 24.95 6.51 8.89
N THR A 171 26.24 6.10 8.90
CA THR A 171 26.98 5.88 10.14
C THR A 171 27.23 7.18 10.91
N ALA A 172 27.37 8.32 10.22
CA ALA A 172 27.44 9.63 10.86
C ALA A 172 26.17 10.00 11.65
N LEU A 173 25.01 9.40 11.34
CA LEU A 173 23.78 9.60 12.12
C LEU A 173 23.85 8.93 13.50
N LEU A 174 24.74 7.97 13.73
CA LEU A 174 24.88 7.24 14.98
C LEU A 174 25.81 7.92 16.00
N SER A 175 26.53 8.94 15.52
CA SER A 175 27.44 9.77 16.33
C SER A 175 26.66 10.82 17.10
#